data_9d37f97ee95cebbda9d9d4aca2c2796f
#
_entry.id   9d37f97ee95cebbda9d9d4aca2c2796f
#
_cell.length_a   1.000
_cell.length_b   1.000
_cell.length_c   1.000
_cell.angle_alpha   90.00
_cell.angle_beta   90.00
_cell.angle_gamma   90.00
#
_symmetry.space_group_name_H-M   'P 1'
#
loop_
_entity.id
_entity.type
_entity.pdbx_description
1 polymer ?
#
loop_
_entity_poly.entity_id
_entity_poly.type
_entity_poly.pdbx_seq_one_letter_code
_entity_poly.pdbx_strand_id
1 'polypeptide(L)' 'ERAFVTGEEFDAVRAMAQKAREENEALRARIEALEAAAGRAD' A
#
# COMPACT_ATOMS: atom_id res chain seq x y z
N GLU A 1 -14.94 3.88 23.71
CA GLU A 1 -13.86 4.79 23.71
C GLU A 1 -12.54 4.17 23.36
N ARG A 2 -11.95 4.64 22.34
CA ARG A 2 -10.75 4.02 21.86
C ARG A 2 -9.60 4.94 21.95
N ALA A 3 -9.54 5.70 22.98
CA ALA A 3 -8.51 6.67 23.09
C ALA A 3 -7.15 6.05 23.28
N PHE A 4 -7.10 4.84 23.79
CA PHE A 4 -5.83 4.22 24.09
C PHE A 4 -5.58 2.96 23.29
N VAL A 5 -4.39 2.84 22.80
CA VAL A 5 -3.96 1.67 22.09
C VAL A 5 -2.73 1.16 22.77
N THR A 6 -2.65 -0.12 22.99
CA THR A 6 -1.45 -0.67 23.58
C THR A 6 -0.31 -0.61 22.59
N GLY A 7 0.91 -0.79 23.09
CA GLY A 7 2.06 -0.80 22.22
C GLY A 7 2.00 -1.93 21.21
N GLU A 8 1.47 -3.08 21.65
CA GLU A 8 1.35 -4.22 20.74
C GLU A 8 0.36 -3.93 19.62
N GLU A 9 -0.76 -3.31 19.97
CA GLU A 9 -1.74 -2.97 18.97
C GLU A 9 -1.20 -1.94 18.01
N PHE A 10 -0.48 -0.99 18.54
CA PHE A 10 0.12 0.03 17.69
C PHE A 10 1.12 -0.58 16.73
N ASP A 11 1.94 -1.50 17.23
CA ASP A 11 2.91 -2.15 16.37
C ASP A 11 2.24 -2.96 15.28
N ALA A 12 1.16 -3.64 15.62
CA ALA A 12 0.44 -4.43 14.63
C ALA A 12 -0.15 -3.53 13.55
N VAL A 13 -0.71 -2.41 13.96
CA VAL A 13 -1.28 -1.49 13.01
C VAL A 13 -0.19 -0.90 12.12
N ARG A 14 0.93 -0.57 12.69
CA ARG A 14 2.04 -0.04 11.92
C ARG A 14 2.53 -1.04 10.88
N ALA A 15 2.67 -2.28 11.28
CA ALA A 15 3.12 -3.31 10.36
C ALA A 15 2.13 -3.48 9.23
N MET A 16 0.86 -3.46 9.58
CA MET A 16 -0.18 -3.61 8.58
C MET A 16 -0.19 -2.43 7.61
N ALA A 17 -0.04 -1.24 8.14
CA ALA A 17 -0.04 -0.05 7.31
C ALA A 17 1.18 -0.04 6.38
N GLN A 18 2.32 -0.49 6.89
CA GLN A 18 3.52 -0.53 6.09
C GLN A 18 3.37 -1.54 4.95
N LYS A 19 2.80 -2.68 5.27
CA LYS A 19 2.60 -3.69 4.25
C LYS A 19 1.63 -3.21 3.19
N ALA A 20 0.56 -2.54 3.62
CA ALA A 20 -0.40 -2.00 2.68
C ALA A 20 0.25 -0.96 1.77
N ARG A 21 1.14 -0.18 2.33
CA ARG A 21 1.84 0.83 1.55
C ARG A 21 2.75 0.19 0.51
N GLU A 22 3.43 -0.86 0.89
CA GLU A 22 4.30 -1.56 -0.04
C GLU A 22 3.51 -2.20 -1.16
N GLU A 23 2.38 -2.79 -0.82
CA GLU A 23 1.53 -3.39 -1.83
C GLU A 23 0.94 -2.33 -2.74
N ASN A 24 0.60 -1.20 -2.17
CA ASN A 24 0.06 -0.10 -2.94
C ASN A 24 1.09 0.40 -3.96
N GLU A 25 2.32 0.48 -3.52
CA GLU A 25 3.38 0.93 -4.39
C GLU A 25 3.60 -0.04 -5.53
N ALA A 26 3.56 -1.34 -5.24
CA ALA A 26 3.72 -2.35 -6.27
C ALA A 26 2.59 -2.29 -7.28
N LEU A 27 1.37 -2.11 -6.79
CA LEU A 27 0.23 -1.99 -7.67
C LEU A 27 0.32 -0.75 -8.54
N ARG A 28 0.78 0.32 -7.95
CA ARG A 28 0.93 1.56 -8.69
C ARG A 28 1.93 1.40 -9.82
N ALA A 29 3.02 0.71 -9.54
CA ALA A 29 4.03 0.47 -10.58
C ALA A 29 3.46 -0.39 -11.70
N ARG A 30 2.63 -1.36 -11.35
CA ARG A 30 2.01 -2.19 -12.36
C ARG A 30 1.05 -1.38 -13.23
N ILE A 31 0.29 -0.53 -12.59
CA ILE A 31 -0.63 0.30 -13.34
C ILE A 31 0.12 1.21 -14.30
N GLU A 32 1.21 1.78 -13.84
CA GLU A 32 2.00 2.64 -14.70
C GLU A 32 2.56 1.87 -15.88
N ALA A 33 3.00 0.62 -15.63
CA ALA A 33 3.53 -0.19 -16.70
C ALA A 33 2.45 -0.54 -17.71
N LEU A 34 1.26 -0.83 -17.23
CA LEU A 34 0.15 -1.14 -18.11
C LEU A 34 -0.28 0.07 -18.91
N GLU A 35 -0.29 1.21 -18.28
CA GLU A 35 -0.65 2.43 -18.98
C GLU A 35 0.36 2.77 -20.05
N ALA A 36 1.63 2.56 -19.74
CA ALA A 36 2.67 2.81 -20.73
C ALA A 36 2.53 1.86 -21.90
N ALA A 37 2.23 0.61 -21.63
CA ALA A 37 2.04 -0.36 -22.70
C ALA A 37 0.82 0.01 -23.54
N ALA A 38 -0.25 0.42 -22.88
CA ALA A 38 -1.46 0.80 -23.58
C ALA A 38 -1.22 2.03 -24.43
N GLY A 39 -0.44 2.95 -23.91
CA GLY A 39 -0.15 4.15 -24.65
C GLY A 39 0.67 3.91 -25.89
N ARG A 40 1.42 2.80 -25.89
CA ARG A 40 2.21 2.46 -27.06
C ARG A 40 1.51 1.54 -28.01
N ALA A 41 0.34 1.09 -27.63
CA ALA A 41 -0.34 0.09 -28.41
C ALA A 41 -0.97 0.65 -29.68
N ASP A 42 -0.90 1.87 -29.93
CA ASP A 42 -1.52 2.35 -31.08
C ASP A 42 -0.70 2.23 -32.33
#